data_dfa91f63a2bfb6a64a5425297482ad9f
#
_entry.id   dfa91f63a2bfb6a64a5425297482ad9f
#
_cell.length_a   1.000
_cell.length_b   1.000
_cell.length_c   1.000
_cell.angle_alpha   90.00
_cell.angle_beta   90.00
_cell.angle_gamma   90.00
#
_symmetry.space_group_name_H-M   'P 1'
#
loop_
_entity.id
_entity.type
_entity.pdbx_description
1 polymer ?
#
loop_
_entity_poly.entity_id
_entity_poly.type
_entity_poly.pdbx_seq_one_letter_code
_entity_poly.pdbx_strand_id
1 'polypeptide(L)'
;MFNILESESRMSEQENTITDECNIAFIVALKNAMNVINGKWKLAIVATMIKQPRRFNDIERLLQGITPRMISKELKELELNSVVMKIESIDPETGKKMAMYDLTESGRKLEGLMVQMATWGQMHRDDS
;
A
#
# COMPACT_ATOMS: atom_id res chain seq x y z
N MET A 1 13.04 -6.03 -7.09
CA MET A 1 13.14 -5.55 -5.71
C MET A 1 14.40 -6.13 -5.08
N PHE A 2 15.16 -5.33 -4.39
CA PHE A 2 16.38 -5.87 -3.81
C PHE A 2 16.06 -6.80 -2.63
N ASN A 3 16.91 -7.78 -2.43
CA ASN A 3 16.77 -8.72 -1.34
C ASN A 3 17.17 -8.02 -0.03
N ILE A 4 16.21 -7.82 0.86
CA ILE A 4 16.43 -7.11 2.10
C ILE A 4 17.48 -7.79 2.96
N LEU A 5 17.46 -9.12 3.03
CA LEU A 5 18.41 -9.87 3.84
C LEU A 5 19.85 -9.75 3.32
N GLU A 6 20.02 -9.85 2.00
CA GLU A 6 21.33 -9.65 1.40
C GLU A 6 21.81 -8.22 1.58
N SER A 7 20.90 -7.27 1.47
CA SER A 7 21.21 -5.86 1.67
C SER A 7 21.61 -5.59 3.11
N GLU A 8 20.93 -6.19 4.07
CA GLU A 8 21.27 -6.05 5.48
C GLU A 8 22.66 -6.61 5.79
N SER A 9 23.00 -7.78 5.23
CA SER A 9 24.34 -8.35 5.37
C SER A 9 25.41 -7.42 4.82
N ARG A 10 25.19 -6.86 3.63
CA ARG A 10 26.12 -5.91 3.04
C ARG A 10 26.19 -4.62 3.81
N MET A 11 25.05 -4.14 4.27
CA MET A 11 24.97 -2.90 5.03
C MET A 11 25.67 -3.01 6.36
N SER A 12 25.61 -4.15 7.03
CA SER A 12 26.31 -4.29 8.30
C SER A 12 27.82 -4.22 8.13
N GLU A 13 28.37 -4.66 7.00
CA GLU A 13 29.77 -4.48 6.69
C GLU A 13 30.09 -3.03 6.34
N GLN A 14 29.13 -2.33 5.73
CA GLN A 14 29.28 -0.95 5.28
C GLN A 14 28.82 0.08 6.29
N GLU A 15 28.12 -0.31 7.34
CA GLU A 15 27.61 0.61 8.34
C GLU A 15 28.69 1.51 8.92
N ASN A 16 29.89 0.98 9.09
CA ASN A 16 31.02 1.76 9.60
C ASN A 16 31.52 2.83 8.61
N THR A 17 31.12 2.73 7.33
CA THR A 17 31.52 3.67 6.30
C THR A 17 30.36 4.49 5.74
N ILE A 18 29.10 4.19 6.17
CA ILE A 18 27.92 4.95 5.75
C ILE A 18 27.95 6.31 6.44
N THR A 19 27.84 7.36 5.64
CA THR A 19 27.82 8.73 6.14
C THR A 19 26.42 9.12 6.62
N ASP A 20 26.35 10.18 7.39
CA ASP A 20 25.06 10.74 7.82
C ASP A 20 24.20 11.15 6.62
N GLU A 21 24.82 11.58 5.51
CA GLU A 21 24.11 11.91 4.30
C GLU A 21 23.36 10.70 3.70
N CYS A 22 23.96 9.50 3.76
CA CYS A 22 23.30 8.28 3.29
C CYS A 22 22.09 7.95 4.16
N ASN A 23 22.20 8.14 5.48
CA ASN A 23 21.10 7.94 6.41
C ASN A 23 19.98 8.96 6.18
N ILE A 24 20.35 10.20 5.91
CA ILE A 24 19.39 11.26 5.60
C ILE A 24 18.63 10.94 4.32
N ALA A 25 19.33 10.47 3.28
CA ALA A 25 18.68 10.08 2.02
C ALA A 25 17.69 8.94 2.24
N PHE A 26 18.04 7.96 3.06
CA PHE A 26 17.14 6.87 3.43
C PHE A 26 15.91 7.39 4.16
N ILE A 27 16.09 8.27 5.11
CA ILE A 27 14.98 8.86 5.89
C ILE A 27 14.05 9.65 4.97
N VAL A 28 14.60 10.43 4.04
CA VAL A 28 13.79 11.19 3.09
C VAL A 28 12.97 10.24 2.22
N ALA A 29 13.58 9.17 1.70
CA ALA A 29 12.88 8.18 0.89
C ALA A 29 11.76 7.51 1.68
N LEU A 30 12.01 7.17 2.94
CA LEU A 30 11.01 6.57 3.81
C LEU A 30 9.84 7.54 4.05
N LYS A 31 10.13 8.81 4.33
CA LYS A 31 9.09 9.83 4.52
C LYS A 31 8.26 10.02 3.26
N ASN A 32 8.90 10.01 2.09
CA ASN A 32 8.18 10.12 0.82
C ASN A 32 7.23 8.96 0.62
N ALA A 33 7.66 7.75 0.92
CA ALA A 33 6.79 6.58 0.85
C ALA A 33 5.61 6.72 1.81
N MET A 34 5.87 7.15 3.03
CA MET A 34 4.81 7.31 4.03
C MET A 34 3.81 8.40 3.66
N ASN A 35 4.24 9.42 2.92
CA ASN A 35 3.30 10.43 2.42
C ASN A 35 2.28 9.84 1.44
N VAL A 36 2.67 8.81 0.70
CA VAL A 36 1.79 8.13 -0.25
C VAL A 36 0.83 7.18 0.45
N ILE A 37 1.29 6.49 1.49
CA ILE A 37 0.54 5.42 2.15
C ILE A 37 0.17 5.75 3.59
N ASN A 38 0.07 7.03 3.91
CA ASN A 38 -0.23 7.47 5.27
C ASN A 38 -1.65 7.12 5.69
N GLY A 39 -1.87 7.18 7.00
CA GLY A 39 -3.19 7.02 7.59
C GLY A 39 -3.55 5.56 7.83
N LYS A 40 -4.69 5.41 8.45
CA LYS A 40 -5.18 4.11 8.90
C LYS A 40 -5.67 3.22 7.75
N TRP A 41 -6.22 3.82 6.69
CA TRP A 41 -7.02 3.07 5.73
C TRP A 41 -6.38 2.81 4.38
N LYS A 42 -5.35 3.58 3.98
CA LYS A 42 -4.79 3.44 2.62
C LYS A 42 -4.27 2.04 2.33
N LEU A 43 -3.42 1.51 3.20
CA LEU A 43 -2.90 0.16 2.99
C LEU A 43 -3.99 -0.91 3.12
N ALA A 44 -4.98 -0.69 3.99
CA ALA A 44 -6.11 -1.60 4.09
C ALA A 44 -6.91 -1.65 2.79
N ILE A 45 -7.13 -0.51 2.16
CA ILE A 45 -7.81 -0.44 0.86
C ILE A 45 -6.99 -1.15 -0.21
N VAL A 46 -5.68 -0.89 -0.26
CA VAL A 46 -4.78 -1.57 -1.19
C VAL A 46 -4.85 -3.09 -0.99
N ALA A 47 -4.88 -3.54 0.25
CA ALA A 47 -4.95 -4.97 0.57
C ALA A 47 -6.21 -5.63 0.00
N THR A 48 -7.32 -4.91 -0.09
CA THR A 48 -8.55 -5.48 -0.67
C THR A 48 -8.42 -5.76 -2.16
N MET A 49 -7.46 -5.13 -2.83
CA MET A 49 -7.30 -5.21 -4.30
C MET A 49 -6.17 -6.14 -4.74
N ILE A 50 -5.46 -6.78 -3.82
CA ILE A 50 -4.32 -7.63 -4.18
C ILE A 50 -4.74 -8.78 -5.08
N LYS A 51 -5.86 -9.42 -4.77
CA LYS A 51 -6.31 -10.60 -5.51
C LYS A 51 -7.17 -10.27 -6.72
N GLN A 52 -7.90 -9.18 -6.68
CA GLN A 52 -8.82 -8.80 -7.75
C GLN A 52 -9.24 -7.35 -7.63
N PRO A 53 -9.70 -6.74 -8.74
CA PRO A 53 -10.29 -5.41 -8.67
C PRO A 53 -11.50 -5.37 -7.74
N ARG A 54 -11.78 -4.20 -7.21
CA ARG A 54 -12.90 -4.02 -6.28
C ARG A 54 -13.77 -2.85 -6.71
N ARG A 55 -15.08 -2.99 -6.51
CA ARG A 55 -16.02 -1.88 -6.58
C ARG A 55 -15.97 -1.12 -5.27
N PHE A 56 -16.47 0.10 -5.29
CA PHE A 56 -16.57 0.92 -4.08
C PHE A 56 -17.32 0.18 -2.96
N ASN A 57 -18.45 -0.42 -3.28
CA ASN A 57 -19.26 -1.14 -2.28
C ASN A 57 -18.56 -2.38 -1.73
N ASP A 58 -17.71 -3.03 -2.53
CA ASP A 58 -16.92 -4.16 -2.06
C ASP A 58 -15.93 -3.72 -0.99
N ILE A 59 -15.29 -2.58 -1.19
CA ILE A 59 -14.33 -2.03 -0.23
C ILE A 59 -15.05 -1.71 1.08
N GLU A 60 -16.20 -1.07 1.00
CA GLU A 60 -17.00 -0.74 2.17
C GLU A 60 -17.39 -2.00 2.95
N ARG A 61 -17.80 -3.03 2.25
CA ARG A 61 -18.21 -4.30 2.88
C ARG A 61 -17.03 -5.02 3.53
N LEU A 62 -15.87 -5.02 2.88
CA LEU A 62 -14.69 -5.73 3.35
C LEU A 62 -14.01 -5.03 4.53
N LEU A 63 -14.07 -3.72 4.57
CA LEU A 63 -13.42 -2.93 5.61
C LEU A 63 -14.46 -2.36 6.56
N GLN A 64 -14.71 -3.08 7.63
CA GLN A 64 -15.67 -2.65 8.62
C GLN A 64 -15.18 -1.38 9.33
N GLY A 65 -16.08 -0.43 9.51
CA GLY A 65 -15.76 0.79 10.22
C GLY A 65 -15.32 1.96 9.34
N ILE A 66 -15.12 1.74 8.04
CA ILE A 66 -14.81 2.81 7.12
C ILE A 66 -16.12 3.40 6.57
N THR A 67 -16.16 4.72 6.43
CA THR A 67 -17.32 5.39 5.86
C THR A 67 -17.14 5.59 4.35
N PRO A 68 -18.24 5.71 3.57
CA PRO A 68 -18.14 6.01 2.15
C PRO A 68 -17.33 7.27 1.86
N ARG A 69 -17.44 8.28 2.71
CA ARG A 69 -16.68 9.52 2.55
C ARG A 69 -15.18 9.28 2.68
N MET A 70 -14.79 8.44 3.62
CA MET A 70 -13.38 8.08 3.82
C MET A 70 -12.86 7.26 2.64
N ILE A 71 -13.65 6.32 2.14
CA ILE A 71 -13.27 5.53 0.97
C ILE A 71 -13.03 6.44 -0.23
N SER A 72 -13.95 7.36 -0.49
CA SER A 72 -13.82 8.31 -1.61
C SER A 72 -12.54 9.13 -1.49
N LYS A 73 -12.27 9.64 -0.30
CA LYS A 73 -11.08 10.44 -0.04
C LYS A 73 -9.80 9.63 -0.26
N GLU A 74 -9.74 8.46 0.34
CA GLU A 74 -8.54 7.62 0.27
C GLU A 74 -8.30 7.09 -1.14
N LEU A 75 -9.34 6.67 -1.85
CA LEU A 75 -9.20 6.22 -3.24
C LEU A 75 -8.69 7.35 -4.13
N LYS A 76 -9.22 8.55 -3.95
CA LYS A 76 -8.79 9.70 -4.74
C LYS A 76 -7.31 9.99 -4.53
N GLU A 77 -6.84 9.97 -3.29
CA GLU A 77 -5.44 10.18 -2.98
C GLU A 77 -4.56 9.08 -3.55
N LEU A 78 -5.01 7.82 -3.45
CA LEU A 78 -4.28 6.69 -4.04
C LEU A 78 -4.21 6.78 -5.56
N GLU A 79 -5.27 7.24 -6.22
CA GLU A 79 -5.26 7.49 -7.66
C GLU A 79 -4.28 8.59 -8.02
N LEU A 80 -4.29 9.70 -7.29
CA LEU A 80 -3.39 10.82 -7.53
C LEU A 80 -1.92 10.42 -7.41
N ASN A 81 -1.62 9.47 -6.55
CA ASN A 81 -0.26 8.97 -6.35
C ASN A 81 0.04 7.73 -7.20
N SER A 82 -0.82 7.40 -8.13
CA SER A 82 -0.63 6.28 -9.07
C SER A 82 -0.45 4.92 -8.41
N VAL A 83 -1.08 4.73 -7.27
CA VAL A 83 -1.11 3.44 -6.56
C VAL A 83 -2.31 2.61 -7.02
N VAL A 84 -3.43 3.29 -7.27
CA VAL A 84 -4.69 2.68 -7.68
C VAL A 84 -5.14 3.34 -8.98
N MET A 85 -5.80 2.57 -9.83
CA MET A 85 -6.42 3.06 -11.05
C MET A 85 -7.90 2.73 -11.04
N LYS A 86 -8.70 3.63 -11.61
CA LYS A 86 -10.12 3.43 -11.78
C LYS A 86 -10.37 2.83 -13.16
N ILE A 87 -11.11 1.73 -13.19
CA ILE A 87 -11.46 1.03 -14.42
C ILE A 87 -12.95 1.16 -14.61
N GLU A 88 -13.36 1.73 -15.74
CA GLU A 88 -14.77 1.74 -16.09
C GLU A 88 -15.11 0.48 -16.88
N SER A 89 -16.22 -0.16 -16.51
CA SER A 89 -16.69 -1.35 -17.19
C SER A 89 -18.21 -1.34 -17.22
N ILE A 90 -18.78 -2.37 -17.82
CA ILE A 90 -20.23 -2.52 -17.91
C ILE A 90 -20.64 -3.70 -17.06
N ASP A 91 -21.61 -3.47 -16.18
CA ASP A 91 -22.18 -4.52 -15.35
C ASP A 91 -22.89 -5.53 -16.27
N PRO A 92 -22.46 -6.81 -16.27
CA PRO A 92 -23.08 -7.80 -17.14
C PRO A 92 -24.53 -8.10 -16.79
N GLU A 93 -24.95 -7.83 -15.56
CA GLU A 93 -26.32 -8.09 -15.12
C GLU A 93 -27.28 -6.95 -15.51
N THR A 94 -26.85 -5.71 -15.37
CA THR A 94 -27.71 -4.54 -15.55
C THR A 94 -27.45 -3.77 -16.85
N GLY A 95 -26.30 -4.00 -17.49
CA GLY A 95 -25.86 -3.24 -18.65
C GLY A 95 -25.46 -1.81 -18.34
N LYS A 96 -25.41 -1.44 -17.08
CA LYS A 96 -25.04 -0.08 -16.64
C LYS A 96 -23.54 0.05 -16.49
N LYS A 97 -23.04 1.26 -16.67
CA LYS A 97 -21.64 1.58 -16.40
C LYS A 97 -21.37 1.41 -14.92
N MET A 98 -20.22 0.79 -14.63
CA MET A 98 -19.74 0.67 -13.26
C MET A 98 -18.27 0.99 -13.21
N ALA A 99 -17.81 1.46 -12.06
CA ALA A 99 -16.40 1.73 -11.81
C ALA A 99 -15.83 0.65 -10.90
N MET A 100 -14.65 0.16 -11.27
CA MET A 100 -13.88 -0.73 -10.42
C MET A 100 -12.53 -0.08 -10.16
N TYR A 101 -11.90 -0.47 -9.08
CA TYR A 101 -10.58 0.01 -8.70
C TYR A 101 -9.62 -1.17 -8.64
N ASP A 102 -8.44 -0.98 -9.17
CA ASP A 102 -7.40 -1.99 -9.17
C ASP A 102 -6.04 -1.34 -8.91
N LEU A 103 -5.09 -2.16 -8.53
CA LEU A 103 -3.73 -1.68 -8.29
C LEU A 103 -3.03 -1.42 -9.62
N THR A 104 -2.26 -0.35 -9.65
CA THR A 104 -1.31 -0.12 -10.73
C THR A 104 -0.11 -1.08 -10.55
N GLU A 105 0.78 -1.11 -11.53
CA GLU A 105 2.03 -1.87 -11.39
C GLU A 105 2.81 -1.42 -10.15
N SER A 106 2.87 -0.11 -9.92
CA SER A 106 3.52 0.45 -8.72
C SER A 106 2.79 0.02 -7.45
N GLY A 107 1.46 0.06 -7.47
CA GLY A 107 0.65 -0.36 -6.32
C GLY A 107 0.85 -1.82 -5.95
N ARG A 108 1.03 -2.70 -6.94
CA ARG A 108 1.25 -4.12 -6.69
C ARG A 108 2.56 -4.39 -5.96
N LYS A 109 3.53 -3.51 -6.10
CA LYS A 109 4.79 -3.63 -5.38
C LYS A 109 4.65 -3.44 -3.88
N LEU A 110 3.54 -2.87 -3.43
CA LEU A 110 3.26 -2.71 -2.00
C LEU A 110 2.92 -4.02 -1.30
N GLU A 111 2.56 -5.07 -2.04
CA GLU A 111 2.18 -6.35 -1.43
C GLU A 111 3.28 -6.89 -0.53
N GLY A 112 4.52 -6.94 -1.02
CA GLY A 112 5.65 -7.42 -0.22
C GLY A 112 5.86 -6.60 1.04
N LEU A 113 5.76 -5.27 0.92
CA LEU A 113 5.88 -4.37 2.06
C LEU A 113 4.78 -4.65 3.09
N MET A 114 3.55 -4.81 2.63
CA MET A 114 2.41 -5.06 3.53
C MET A 114 2.55 -6.39 4.27
N VAL A 115 3.04 -7.43 3.59
CA VAL A 115 3.29 -8.72 4.23
C VAL A 115 4.34 -8.56 5.33
N GLN A 116 5.42 -7.83 5.06
CA GLN A 116 6.45 -7.57 6.05
C GLN A 116 5.90 -6.78 7.25
N MET A 117 5.10 -5.76 6.98
CA MET A 117 4.49 -4.96 8.05
C MET A 117 3.55 -5.80 8.91
N ALA A 118 2.71 -6.62 8.28
CA ALA A 118 1.77 -7.48 9.00
C ALA A 118 2.52 -8.50 9.86
N THR A 119 3.58 -9.08 9.33
CA THR A 119 4.42 -10.04 10.05
C THR A 119 5.08 -9.36 11.26
N TRP A 120 5.66 -8.21 11.04
CA TRP A 120 6.29 -7.45 12.12
C TRP A 120 5.27 -7.09 13.20
N GLY A 121 4.09 -6.60 12.78
CA GLY A 121 3.04 -6.20 13.71
C GLY A 121 2.54 -7.37 14.57
N GLN A 122 2.40 -8.54 13.96
CA GLN A 122 1.97 -9.75 14.68
C GLN A 122 3.04 -10.17 15.69
N MET A 123 4.30 -10.22 15.29
CA MET A 123 5.41 -10.58 16.16
C MET A 123 5.56 -9.60 17.30
N HIS A 124 5.46 -8.32 17.02
CA HIS A 124 5.57 -7.27 18.03
C HIS A 124 4.47 -7.40 19.07
N ARG A 125 3.25 -7.68 18.65
CA ARG A 125 2.12 -7.87 19.57
C ARG A 125 2.31 -9.10 20.45
N ASP A 126 2.84 -10.19 19.88
CA ASP A 126 3.06 -11.43 20.63
C ASP A 126 4.19 -11.28 21.65
N ASP A 127 5.16 -10.42 21.38
CA ASP A 127 6.29 -10.19 22.27
C ASP A 127 5.99 -9.17 23.39
N SER A 128 4.90 -8.42 23.27
CA SER A 128 4.55 -7.37 24.23
C SER A 128 3.64 -7.83 25.38
#